data_088d5a3b5365793a9fd2597fad3bc1bc
#
_entry.id   088d5a3b5365793a9fd2597fad3bc1bc
#
_cell.length_a   1.000
_cell.length_b   1.000
_cell.length_c   1.000
_cell.angle_alpha   90.00
_cell.angle_beta   90.00
_cell.angle_gamma   90.00
#
_symmetry.space_group_name_H-M   'P 1'
#
loop_
_entity.id
_entity.type
_entity.pdbx_description
1 polymer ?
#
loop_
_entity_poly.entity_id
_entity_poly.type
_entity_poly.pdbx_seq_one_letter_code
_entity_poly.pdbx_strand_id
1 'polypeptide(L)'
;MSEINPTYMVNRQARGDERRLHILRAAWQVIINDGIRGVRHRAVAEAADVPLASTTYYFRDIQALINESMELFAQETFQNFTEPFWAEAEAKFATLKAAENRQLLEQGFVDLGVDYIHGRLADHRDQLVLEYAFWHAAVNNPALRDAVGELLRRSVALMKPWFEALELSDPEQASRCMLATVRRIEYEGLIAGVMTQRPNWIREALTYQLKALW
;
A
#
# COMPACT_ATOMS: atom_id res chain seq x y z
N MET A 1 -28.91 36.26 -22.79
CA MET A 1 -28.47 35.30 -21.77
C MET A 1 -28.07 34.04 -22.49
N SER A 2 -26.77 33.79 -22.59
CA SER A 2 -26.24 32.64 -23.34
C SER A 2 -26.40 31.40 -22.44
N GLU A 3 -27.24 30.46 -22.85
CA GLU A 3 -27.39 29.15 -22.19
C GLU A 3 -26.06 28.39 -22.27
N ILE A 4 -25.41 28.17 -21.17
CA ILE A 4 -24.17 27.38 -21.09
C ILE A 4 -24.57 25.93 -21.33
N ASN A 5 -24.08 25.32 -22.40
CA ASN A 5 -24.34 23.93 -22.79
C ASN A 5 -23.89 22.97 -21.69
N PRO A 6 -24.79 22.14 -21.11
CA PRO A 6 -24.49 21.19 -20.04
C PRO A 6 -23.31 20.25 -20.39
N THR A 7 -23.22 19.79 -21.62
CA THR A 7 -22.14 18.92 -22.12
C THR A 7 -20.76 19.59 -22.05
N TYR A 8 -20.70 20.91 -22.24
CA TYR A 8 -19.45 21.67 -22.11
C TYR A 8 -18.98 21.77 -20.65
N MET A 9 -19.89 21.92 -19.71
CA MET A 9 -19.59 21.96 -18.28
C MET A 9 -19.08 20.61 -17.76
N VAL A 10 -19.71 19.50 -18.13
CA VAL A 10 -19.28 18.13 -17.79
C VAL A 10 -17.87 17.86 -18.34
N ASN A 11 -17.59 18.25 -19.60
CA ASN A 11 -16.29 18.03 -20.22
C ASN A 11 -15.17 18.90 -19.59
N ARG A 12 -15.51 20.09 -19.11
CA ARG A 12 -14.57 20.98 -18.41
C ARG A 12 -14.22 20.46 -17.01
N GLN A 13 -15.20 19.94 -16.28
CA GLN A 13 -15.01 19.35 -14.96
C GLN A 13 -14.16 18.08 -15.07
N ALA A 14 -14.47 17.17 -15.98
CA ALA A 14 -13.68 15.95 -16.20
C ALA A 14 -12.20 16.24 -16.51
N ARG A 15 -11.90 17.24 -17.35
CA ARG A 15 -10.51 17.66 -17.61
C ARG A 15 -9.83 18.28 -16.39
N GLY A 16 -10.59 18.97 -15.53
CA GLY A 16 -10.10 19.50 -14.27
C GLY A 16 -9.70 18.39 -13.31
N ASP A 17 -10.56 17.39 -13.18
CA ASP A 17 -10.34 16.22 -12.31
C ASP A 17 -9.16 15.37 -12.80
N GLU A 18 -9.05 15.13 -14.12
CA GLU A 18 -7.89 14.46 -14.72
C GLU A 18 -6.58 15.19 -14.43
N ARG A 19 -6.56 16.52 -14.58
CA ARG A 19 -5.36 17.32 -14.30
C ARG A 19 -4.99 17.29 -12.82
N ARG A 20 -5.99 17.33 -11.95
CA ARG A 20 -5.77 17.21 -10.50
C ARG A 20 -5.16 15.86 -10.12
N LEU A 21 -5.70 14.75 -10.63
CA LEU A 21 -5.16 13.41 -10.43
C LEU A 21 -3.73 13.26 -10.98
N HIS A 22 -3.46 13.88 -12.16
CA HIS A 22 -2.12 13.89 -12.74
C HIS A 22 -1.10 14.58 -11.83
N ILE A 23 -1.45 15.71 -11.22
CA ILE A 23 -0.60 16.42 -10.25
C ILE A 23 -0.37 15.57 -8.99
N LEU A 24 -1.39 14.89 -8.47
CA LEU A 24 -1.26 14.00 -7.31
C LEU A 24 -0.31 12.84 -7.59
N ARG A 25 -0.41 12.20 -8.77
CA ARG A 25 0.52 11.13 -9.17
C ARG A 25 1.94 11.63 -9.41
N ALA A 26 2.11 12.85 -9.92
CA ALA A 26 3.42 13.47 -10.05
C ALA A 26 4.09 13.72 -8.69
N ALA A 27 3.31 14.01 -7.65
CA ALA A 27 3.83 14.11 -6.29
C ALA A 27 4.43 12.78 -5.79
N TRP A 28 3.91 11.62 -6.22
CA TRP A 28 4.51 10.32 -5.91
C TRP A 28 5.93 10.19 -6.47
N GLN A 29 6.16 10.64 -7.70
CA GLN A 29 7.51 10.61 -8.29
C GLN A 29 8.48 11.48 -7.50
N VAL A 30 8.05 12.66 -7.05
CA VAL A 30 8.87 13.52 -6.19
C VAL A 30 9.16 12.82 -4.85
N ILE A 31 8.15 12.17 -4.25
CA ILE A 31 8.33 11.45 -2.97
C ILE A 31 9.29 10.27 -3.13
N ILE A 32 9.18 9.50 -4.21
CA ILE A 32 10.05 8.34 -4.46
C ILE A 32 11.51 8.78 -4.63
N ASN A 33 11.75 9.87 -5.35
CA ASN A 33 13.10 10.35 -5.66
C ASN A 33 13.75 11.14 -4.52
N ASP A 34 12.99 12.06 -3.89
CA ASP A 34 13.51 13.08 -2.99
C ASP A 34 12.93 12.98 -1.56
N GLY A 35 12.07 11.99 -1.33
CA GLY A 35 11.32 11.84 -0.08
C GLY A 35 10.24 12.91 0.08
N ILE A 36 9.46 12.79 1.17
CA ILE A 36 8.30 13.67 1.39
C ILE A 36 8.70 15.14 1.60
N ARG A 37 9.92 15.40 2.09
CA ARG A 37 10.47 16.75 2.26
C ARG A 37 10.80 17.44 0.93
N GLY A 38 10.98 16.68 -0.14
CA GLY A 38 11.16 17.18 -1.50
C GLY A 38 9.87 17.75 -2.12
N VAL A 39 8.70 17.38 -1.59
CA VAL A 39 7.41 17.80 -2.13
C VAL A 39 7.20 19.29 -1.91
N ARG A 40 7.25 20.04 -3.02
CA ARG A 40 6.99 21.47 -3.08
C ARG A 40 6.18 21.74 -4.35
N HIS A 41 5.32 22.76 -4.35
CA HIS A 41 4.53 23.11 -5.52
C HIS A 41 5.36 23.19 -6.81
N ARG A 42 6.56 23.76 -6.76
CA ARG A 42 7.45 23.87 -7.92
C ARG A 42 7.96 22.49 -8.39
N ALA A 43 8.44 21.63 -7.48
CA ALA A 43 8.93 20.30 -7.82
C ALA A 43 7.81 19.42 -8.42
N VAL A 44 6.61 19.49 -7.83
CA VAL A 44 5.46 18.75 -8.34
C VAL A 44 4.97 19.29 -9.69
N ALA A 45 4.97 20.63 -9.89
CA ALA A 45 4.62 21.23 -11.16
C ALA A 45 5.59 20.81 -12.27
N GLU A 46 6.88 20.76 -11.98
CA GLU A 46 7.93 20.29 -12.89
C GLU A 46 7.75 18.80 -13.23
N ALA A 47 7.56 17.95 -12.21
CA ALA A 47 7.32 16.52 -12.41
C ALA A 47 6.02 16.21 -13.18
N ALA A 48 4.99 17.06 -13.03
CA ALA A 48 3.72 16.95 -13.73
C ALA A 48 3.72 17.61 -15.13
N ASP A 49 4.79 18.28 -15.53
CA ASP A 49 4.85 19.09 -16.75
C ASP A 49 3.65 20.08 -16.87
N VAL A 50 3.39 20.81 -15.76
CA VAL A 50 2.32 21.82 -15.70
C VAL A 50 2.86 23.16 -15.19
N PRO A 51 2.22 24.29 -15.51
CA PRO A 51 2.54 25.55 -14.91
C PRO A 51 2.42 25.51 -13.37
N LEU A 52 3.33 26.17 -12.65
CA LEU A 52 3.29 26.28 -11.18
C LEU A 52 1.90 26.75 -10.66
N ALA A 53 1.27 27.67 -11.36
CA ALA A 53 -0.07 28.16 -11.04
C ALA A 53 -1.13 27.02 -11.01
N SER A 54 -0.93 25.93 -11.73
CA SER A 54 -1.86 24.79 -11.70
C SER A 54 -1.85 24.11 -10.34
N THR A 55 -0.68 23.87 -9.74
CA THR A 55 -0.61 23.22 -8.42
C THR A 55 -1.21 24.07 -7.32
N THR A 56 -0.98 25.39 -7.33
CA THR A 56 -1.56 26.33 -6.34
C THR A 56 -3.05 26.60 -6.59
N TYR A 57 -3.55 26.38 -7.81
CA TYR A 57 -4.97 26.45 -8.11
C TYR A 57 -5.76 25.28 -7.54
N TYR A 58 -5.21 24.05 -7.67
CA TYR A 58 -5.91 22.83 -7.22
C TYR A 58 -5.71 22.54 -5.74
N PHE A 59 -4.59 22.95 -5.15
CA PHE A 59 -4.24 22.62 -3.75
C PHE A 59 -3.93 23.89 -2.96
N ARG A 60 -4.70 24.09 -1.89
CA ARG A 60 -4.61 25.27 -1.02
C ARG A 60 -3.19 25.49 -0.49
N ASP A 61 -2.55 24.40 -0.10
CA ASP A 61 -1.20 24.37 0.43
C ASP A 61 -0.53 23.03 0.12
N ILE A 62 0.75 22.94 0.38
CA ILE A 62 1.52 21.72 0.08
C ILE A 62 1.10 20.54 0.96
N GLN A 63 0.59 20.80 2.17
CA GLN A 63 0.13 19.74 3.06
C GLN A 63 -1.16 19.11 2.54
N ALA A 64 -2.09 19.91 2.00
CA ALA A 64 -3.28 19.41 1.33
C ALA A 64 -2.90 18.51 0.14
N LEU A 65 -1.94 18.92 -0.69
CA LEU A 65 -1.44 18.13 -1.81
C LEU A 65 -0.86 16.79 -1.32
N ILE A 66 -0.04 16.78 -0.27
CA ILE A 66 0.54 15.56 0.30
C ILE A 66 -0.56 14.64 0.84
N ASN A 67 -1.50 15.16 1.61
CA ASN A 67 -2.57 14.36 2.21
C ASN A 67 -3.45 13.71 1.14
N GLU A 68 -3.88 14.48 0.15
CA GLU A 68 -4.71 13.98 -0.94
C GLU A 68 -3.95 13.00 -1.85
N SER A 69 -2.63 13.21 -2.04
CA SER A 69 -1.82 12.26 -2.80
C SER A 69 -1.69 10.92 -2.07
N MET A 70 -1.65 10.92 -0.74
CA MET A 70 -1.69 9.69 0.05
C MET A 70 -3.06 8.99 -0.04
N GLU A 71 -4.16 9.74 0.07
CA GLU A 71 -5.51 9.18 -0.05
C GLU A 71 -5.68 8.48 -1.41
N LEU A 72 -5.26 9.13 -2.48
CA LEU A 72 -5.27 8.55 -3.83
C LEU A 72 -4.38 7.31 -3.91
N PHE A 73 -3.18 7.35 -3.34
CA PHE A 73 -2.26 6.22 -3.29
C PHE A 73 -2.86 5.03 -2.55
N ALA A 74 -3.44 5.26 -1.38
CA ALA A 74 -4.08 4.21 -0.60
C ALA A 74 -5.25 3.56 -1.35
N GLN A 75 -6.06 4.38 -2.04
CA GLN A 75 -7.17 3.90 -2.85
C GLN A 75 -6.68 3.07 -4.05
N GLU A 76 -5.73 3.59 -4.84
CA GLU A 76 -5.22 2.88 -6.02
C GLU A 76 -4.46 1.60 -5.64
N THR A 77 -3.68 1.62 -4.56
CA THR A 77 -2.98 0.42 -4.06
C THR A 77 -3.98 -0.64 -3.59
N PHE A 78 -5.04 -0.23 -2.89
CA PHE A 78 -6.08 -1.16 -2.47
C PHE A 78 -6.78 -1.81 -3.67
N GLN A 79 -7.26 -1.01 -4.62
CA GLN A 79 -8.02 -1.49 -5.78
C GLN A 79 -7.19 -2.32 -6.77
N ASN A 80 -5.96 -1.91 -7.03
CA ASN A 80 -5.14 -2.49 -8.09
C ASN A 80 -4.21 -3.61 -7.63
N PHE A 81 -3.94 -3.69 -6.31
CA PHE A 81 -3.02 -4.68 -5.76
C PHE A 81 -3.62 -5.46 -4.59
N THR A 82 -4.09 -4.77 -3.54
CA THR A 82 -4.50 -5.45 -2.31
C THR A 82 -5.75 -6.29 -2.50
N GLU A 83 -6.79 -5.73 -3.08
CA GLU A 83 -8.06 -6.44 -3.29
C GLU A 83 -7.92 -7.64 -4.24
N PRO A 84 -7.28 -7.55 -5.42
CA PRO A 84 -7.05 -8.70 -6.29
C PRO A 84 -6.23 -9.81 -5.62
N PHE A 85 -5.16 -9.43 -4.92
CA PHE A 85 -4.33 -10.39 -4.20
C PHE A 85 -5.13 -11.16 -3.14
N TRP A 86 -5.92 -10.47 -2.32
CA TRP A 86 -6.70 -11.11 -1.28
C TRP A 86 -7.87 -11.91 -1.81
N ALA A 87 -8.46 -11.54 -2.95
CA ALA A 87 -9.49 -12.35 -3.61
C ALA A 87 -8.93 -13.71 -4.07
N GLU A 88 -7.72 -13.72 -4.64
CA GLU A 88 -7.02 -14.96 -5.00
C GLU A 88 -6.62 -15.77 -3.76
N ALA A 89 -6.11 -15.09 -2.73
CA ALA A 89 -5.75 -15.69 -1.46
C ALA A 89 -6.93 -16.36 -0.77
N GLU A 90 -8.12 -15.74 -0.79
CA GLU A 90 -9.35 -16.29 -0.20
C GLU A 90 -9.80 -17.57 -0.91
N ALA A 91 -9.72 -17.62 -2.25
CA ALA A 91 -10.04 -18.83 -3.01
C ALA A 91 -9.09 -19.98 -2.67
N LYS A 92 -7.79 -19.70 -2.58
CA LYS A 92 -6.75 -20.67 -2.15
C LYS A 92 -6.99 -21.12 -0.70
N PHE A 93 -7.31 -20.20 0.18
CA PHE A 93 -7.61 -20.47 1.59
C PHE A 93 -8.82 -21.40 1.75
N ALA A 94 -9.91 -21.15 1.05
CA ALA A 94 -11.10 -21.99 1.10
C ALA A 94 -10.78 -23.44 0.71
N THR A 95 -9.97 -23.64 -0.34
CA THR A 95 -9.53 -24.95 -0.80
C THR A 95 -8.66 -25.67 0.24
N LEU A 96 -7.70 -24.95 0.84
CA LEU A 96 -6.80 -25.52 1.86
C LEU A 96 -7.54 -25.87 3.15
N LYS A 97 -8.48 -25.04 3.55
CA LYS A 97 -9.33 -25.25 4.73
C LYS A 97 -10.23 -26.48 4.55
N ALA A 98 -10.80 -26.67 3.36
CA ALA A 98 -11.65 -27.82 3.03
C ALA A 98 -10.89 -29.16 3.07
N ALA A 99 -9.57 -29.16 2.96
CA ALA A 99 -8.75 -30.35 3.07
C ALA A 99 -8.59 -30.86 4.52
N GLU A 100 -9.03 -30.11 5.52
CA GLU A 100 -8.94 -30.41 6.97
C GLU A 100 -7.52 -30.81 7.39
N ASN A 101 -6.51 -30.27 6.73
CA ASN A 101 -5.10 -30.58 6.97
C ASN A 101 -4.36 -29.31 7.39
N ARG A 102 -4.10 -29.21 8.69
CA ARG A 102 -3.40 -28.08 9.30
C ARG A 102 -2.03 -27.80 8.67
N GLN A 103 -1.24 -28.82 8.38
CA GLN A 103 0.09 -28.65 7.81
C GLN A 103 0.01 -28.04 6.41
N LEU A 104 -0.99 -28.44 5.58
CA LEU A 104 -1.23 -27.84 4.29
C LEU A 104 -1.68 -26.40 4.40
N LEU A 105 -2.49 -26.07 5.41
CA LEU A 105 -2.94 -24.70 5.67
C LEU A 105 -1.77 -23.80 6.10
N GLU A 106 -0.90 -24.28 6.99
CA GLU A 106 0.33 -23.59 7.41
C GLU A 106 1.27 -23.32 6.21
N GLN A 107 1.52 -24.35 5.39
CA GLN A 107 2.35 -24.23 4.19
C GLN A 107 1.76 -23.23 3.20
N GLY A 108 0.46 -23.34 2.93
CA GLY A 108 -0.24 -22.44 2.01
C GLY A 108 -0.22 -20.98 2.47
N PHE A 109 -0.32 -20.74 3.78
CA PHE A 109 -0.18 -19.40 4.34
C PHE A 109 1.23 -18.84 4.15
N VAL A 110 2.27 -19.66 4.39
CA VAL A 110 3.66 -19.26 4.17
C VAL A 110 3.93 -19.00 2.67
N ASP A 111 3.44 -19.87 1.78
CA ASP A 111 3.58 -19.72 0.33
C ASP A 111 2.96 -18.39 -0.13
N LEU A 112 1.75 -18.10 0.32
CA LEU A 112 1.06 -16.85 0.03
C LEU A 112 1.87 -15.62 0.50
N GLY A 113 2.42 -15.68 1.72
CA GLY A 113 3.25 -14.60 2.25
C GLY A 113 4.55 -14.40 1.46
N VAL A 114 5.16 -15.49 0.98
CA VAL A 114 6.34 -15.45 0.10
C VAL A 114 5.99 -14.78 -1.22
N ASP A 115 4.90 -15.20 -1.88
CA ASP A 115 4.45 -14.65 -3.17
C ASP A 115 4.11 -13.15 -3.03
N TYR A 116 3.42 -12.77 -1.94
CA TYR A 116 3.12 -11.38 -1.62
C TYR A 116 4.38 -10.52 -1.52
N ILE A 117 5.34 -10.94 -0.69
CA ILE A 117 6.56 -10.16 -0.44
C ILE A 117 7.42 -10.08 -1.70
N HIS A 118 7.54 -11.18 -2.46
CA HIS A 118 8.26 -11.17 -3.72
C HIS A 118 7.66 -10.21 -4.73
N GLY A 119 6.34 -10.26 -4.94
CA GLY A 119 5.65 -9.33 -5.83
C GLY A 119 5.84 -7.87 -5.40
N ARG A 120 5.77 -7.59 -4.09
CA ARG A 120 6.00 -6.23 -3.55
C ARG A 120 7.42 -5.73 -3.82
N LEU A 121 8.41 -6.56 -3.63
CA LEU A 121 9.83 -6.18 -3.78
C LEU A 121 10.30 -6.15 -5.25
N ALA A 122 9.78 -7.03 -6.10
CA ALA A 122 10.20 -7.15 -7.50
C ALA A 122 9.39 -6.22 -8.42
N ASP A 123 8.06 -6.26 -8.33
CA ASP A 123 7.18 -5.64 -9.30
C ASP A 123 6.58 -4.31 -8.80
N HIS A 124 6.54 -4.11 -7.48
CA HIS A 124 5.88 -2.97 -6.83
C HIS A 124 6.80 -2.19 -5.88
N ARG A 125 8.11 -2.18 -6.17
CA ARG A 125 9.12 -1.55 -5.33
C ARG A 125 8.85 -0.06 -5.06
N ASP A 126 8.50 0.69 -6.08
CA ASP A 126 8.25 2.13 -5.97
C ASP A 126 7.01 2.43 -5.11
N GLN A 127 5.97 1.59 -5.22
CA GLN A 127 4.79 1.68 -4.35
C GLN A 127 5.17 1.39 -2.89
N LEU A 128 6.05 0.44 -2.65
CA LEU A 128 6.52 0.11 -1.31
C LEU A 128 7.35 1.26 -0.71
N VAL A 129 8.24 1.87 -1.49
CA VAL A 129 9.00 3.08 -1.09
C VAL A 129 8.05 4.22 -0.73
N LEU A 130 7.02 4.46 -1.55
CA LEU A 130 6.02 5.49 -1.34
C LEU A 130 5.20 5.24 -0.06
N GLU A 131 4.80 3.99 0.17
CA GLU A 131 4.07 3.58 1.37
C GLU A 131 4.88 3.88 2.65
N TYR A 132 6.16 3.49 2.70
CA TYR A 132 7.01 3.79 3.85
C TYR A 132 7.27 5.29 4.04
N ALA A 133 7.38 6.07 2.95
CA ALA A 133 7.49 7.52 3.04
C ALA A 133 6.25 8.15 3.71
N PHE A 134 5.06 7.71 3.35
CA PHE A 134 3.81 8.16 3.98
C PHE A 134 3.69 7.71 5.45
N TRP A 135 4.08 6.47 5.75
CA TRP A 135 4.08 5.97 7.13
C TRP A 135 5.01 6.79 8.03
N HIS A 136 6.20 7.08 7.55
CA HIS A 136 7.14 7.93 8.28
C HIS A 136 6.56 9.33 8.50
N ALA A 137 5.94 9.92 7.49
CA ALA A 137 5.29 11.22 7.61
C ALA A 137 4.12 11.23 8.59
N ALA A 138 3.35 10.13 8.67
CA ALA A 138 2.21 9.99 9.57
C ALA A 138 2.59 10.12 11.05
N VAL A 139 3.85 9.84 11.43
CA VAL A 139 4.34 10.03 12.82
C VAL A 139 4.11 11.46 13.31
N ASN A 140 4.33 12.44 12.43
CA ASN A 140 4.24 13.86 12.75
C ASN A 140 3.05 14.58 12.06
N ASN A 141 2.22 13.87 11.31
CA ASN A 141 1.07 14.45 10.61
C ASN A 141 -0.23 13.73 11.04
N PRO A 142 -1.11 14.38 11.84
CA PRO A 142 -2.34 13.77 12.32
C PRO A 142 -3.27 13.27 11.19
N ALA A 143 -3.41 14.02 10.09
CA ALA A 143 -4.27 13.64 8.98
C ALA A 143 -3.80 12.33 8.30
N LEU A 144 -2.49 12.17 8.12
CA LEU A 144 -1.93 10.93 7.58
C LEU A 144 -2.01 9.77 8.59
N ARG A 145 -1.94 10.05 9.88
CA ARG A 145 -2.00 9.05 10.95
C ARG A 145 -3.27 8.23 10.93
N ASP A 146 -4.42 8.90 10.74
CA ASP A 146 -5.71 8.22 10.69
C ASP A 146 -5.81 7.30 9.47
N ALA A 147 -5.35 7.75 8.31
CA ALA A 147 -5.34 6.97 7.07
C ALA A 147 -4.40 5.75 7.17
N VAL A 148 -3.19 5.93 7.71
CA VAL A 148 -2.24 4.82 7.96
C VAL A 148 -2.80 3.85 9.00
N GLY A 149 -3.42 4.35 10.08
CA GLY A 149 -4.06 3.54 11.10
C GLY A 149 -5.17 2.67 10.55
N GLU A 150 -5.99 3.20 9.64
CA GLU A 150 -7.04 2.43 8.96
C GLU A 150 -6.46 1.34 8.05
N LEU A 151 -5.42 1.66 7.28
CA LEU A 151 -4.73 0.68 6.44
C LEU A 151 -4.19 -0.50 7.26
N LEU A 152 -3.57 -0.22 8.42
CA LEU A 152 -3.08 -1.25 9.33
C LEU A 152 -4.21 -2.12 9.88
N ARG A 153 -5.33 -1.52 10.30
CA ARG A 153 -6.50 -2.27 10.79
C ARG A 153 -7.05 -3.22 9.71
N ARG A 154 -7.18 -2.73 8.46
CA ARG A 154 -7.64 -3.55 7.33
C ARG A 154 -6.68 -4.72 7.05
N SER A 155 -5.37 -4.48 7.07
CA SER A 155 -4.37 -5.53 6.85
C SER A 155 -4.47 -6.64 7.92
N VAL A 156 -4.68 -6.28 9.19
CA VAL A 156 -4.92 -7.24 10.27
C VAL A 156 -6.20 -8.04 10.04
N ALA A 157 -7.30 -7.36 9.67
CA ALA A 157 -8.59 -7.99 9.43
C ALA A 157 -8.55 -9.02 8.28
N LEU A 158 -7.76 -8.75 7.23
CA LEU A 158 -7.59 -9.67 6.10
C LEU A 158 -6.81 -10.95 6.46
N MET A 159 -5.88 -10.89 7.41
CA MET A 159 -5.10 -12.04 7.86
C MET A 159 -5.84 -12.89 8.91
N LYS A 160 -6.70 -12.29 9.71
CA LYS A 160 -7.35 -12.91 10.87
C LYS A 160 -8.04 -14.24 10.58
N PRO A 161 -8.82 -14.41 9.46
CA PRO A 161 -9.49 -15.68 9.17
C PRO A 161 -8.54 -16.88 9.01
N TRP A 162 -7.29 -16.65 8.56
CA TRP A 162 -6.28 -17.70 8.46
C TRP A 162 -5.86 -18.22 9.83
N PHE A 163 -5.65 -17.32 10.79
CA PHE A 163 -5.25 -17.66 12.13
C PHE A 163 -6.40 -18.24 12.97
N GLU A 164 -7.65 -17.85 12.68
CA GLU A 164 -8.84 -18.50 13.20
C GLU A 164 -8.95 -19.95 12.72
N ALA A 165 -8.67 -20.22 11.43
CA ALA A 165 -8.69 -21.57 10.89
C ALA A 165 -7.51 -22.44 11.38
N LEU A 166 -6.40 -21.82 11.76
CA LEU A 166 -5.28 -22.49 12.43
C LEU A 166 -5.51 -22.69 13.93
N GLU A 167 -6.65 -22.25 14.45
CA GLU A 167 -7.06 -22.41 15.87
C GLU A 167 -6.08 -21.76 16.86
N LEU A 168 -5.47 -20.63 16.48
CA LEU A 168 -4.63 -19.86 17.40
C LEU A 168 -5.48 -19.21 18.50
N SER A 169 -4.93 -19.12 19.71
CA SER A 169 -5.62 -18.57 20.88
C SER A 169 -5.99 -17.09 20.74
N ASP A 170 -5.17 -16.31 20.04
CA ASP A 170 -5.42 -14.89 19.72
C ASP A 170 -5.12 -14.61 18.24
N PRO A 171 -6.09 -14.84 17.33
CA PRO A 171 -5.92 -14.63 15.90
C PRO A 171 -5.62 -13.17 15.52
N GLU A 172 -6.13 -12.21 16.27
CA GLU A 172 -5.85 -10.80 16.03
C GLU A 172 -4.41 -10.44 16.36
N GLN A 173 -3.91 -10.86 17.52
CA GLN A 173 -2.53 -10.63 17.90
C GLN A 173 -1.57 -11.37 16.96
N ALA A 174 -1.90 -12.60 16.58
CA ALA A 174 -1.14 -13.35 15.57
C ALA A 174 -1.04 -12.60 14.25
N SER A 175 -2.15 -12.00 13.77
CA SER A 175 -2.17 -11.16 12.57
C SER A 175 -1.27 -9.94 12.71
N ARG A 176 -1.28 -9.27 13.86
CA ARG A 176 -0.40 -8.11 14.15
C ARG A 176 1.08 -8.51 14.13
N CYS A 177 1.44 -9.62 14.77
CA CYS A 177 2.81 -10.12 14.79
C CYS A 177 3.28 -10.54 13.39
N MET A 178 2.45 -11.22 12.62
CA MET A 178 2.78 -11.59 11.24
C MET A 178 2.94 -10.36 10.35
N LEU A 179 2.04 -9.38 10.45
CA LEU A 179 2.14 -8.13 9.70
C LEU A 179 3.46 -7.39 10.04
N ALA A 180 3.86 -7.35 11.32
CA ALA A 180 5.14 -6.75 11.72
C ALA A 180 6.33 -7.47 11.09
N THR A 181 6.27 -8.81 11.00
CA THR A 181 7.30 -9.62 10.35
C THR A 181 7.36 -9.36 8.85
N VAL A 182 6.23 -9.34 8.16
CA VAL A 182 6.14 -9.00 6.73
C VAL A 182 6.76 -7.61 6.48
N ARG A 183 6.37 -6.60 7.26
CA ARG A 183 6.89 -5.23 7.13
C ARG A 183 8.40 -5.14 7.35
N ARG A 184 8.92 -5.87 8.32
CA ARG A 184 10.37 -5.96 8.53
C ARG A 184 11.07 -6.55 7.33
N ILE A 185 10.56 -7.65 6.77
CA ILE A 185 11.11 -8.31 5.59
C ILE A 185 11.08 -7.38 4.38
N GLU A 186 9.97 -6.70 4.12
CA GLU A 186 9.84 -5.71 3.04
C GLU A 186 10.87 -4.59 3.19
N TYR A 187 11.02 -4.04 4.41
CA TYR A 187 11.95 -2.95 4.68
C TYR A 187 13.41 -3.38 4.52
N GLU A 188 13.79 -4.56 5.03
CA GLU A 188 15.12 -5.14 4.80
C GLU A 188 15.35 -5.36 3.29
N GLY A 189 14.32 -5.81 2.55
CA GLY A 189 14.36 -5.98 1.10
C GLY A 189 14.63 -4.69 0.34
N LEU A 190 14.02 -3.60 0.74
CA LEU A 190 14.24 -2.29 0.13
C LEU A 190 15.68 -1.78 0.36
N ILE A 191 16.25 -1.99 1.55
CA ILE A 191 17.58 -1.47 1.93
C ILE A 191 18.69 -2.31 1.33
N ALA A 192 18.63 -3.62 1.45
CA ALA A 192 19.75 -4.50 1.17
C ALA A 192 19.80 -5.04 -0.27
N GLY A 193 18.78 -4.77 -1.09
CA GLY A 193 18.65 -5.43 -2.38
C GLY A 193 18.56 -6.96 -2.24
N VAL A 194 17.76 -7.40 -1.35
CA VAL A 194 17.72 -8.69 -0.62
C VAL A 194 17.52 -9.92 -1.47
N MET A 195 17.11 -9.77 -2.71
CA MET A 195 16.96 -10.91 -3.63
C MET A 195 18.30 -11.67 -3.86
N THR A 196 19.42 -11.15 -3.33
CA THR A 196 20.76 -11.68 -3.59
C THR A 196 21.37 -12.52 -2.46
N GLN A 197 20.86 -12.49 -1.23
CA GLN A 197 21.61 -13.05 -0.10
C GLN A 197 21.25 -14.47 0.34
N ARG A 198 19.97 -14.89 0.26
CA ARG A 198 19.52 -16.25 0.58
C ARG A 198 18.24 -16.58 -0.16
N PRO A 199 18.19 -17.61 -1.01
CA PRO A 199 16.98 -17.93 -1.81
C PRO A 199 15.71 -18.18 -1.00
N ASN A 200 15.83 -18.63 0.26
CA ASN A 200 14.70 -19.06 1.08
C ASN A 200 14.45 -18.21 2.35
N TRP A 201 15.19 -17.10 2.53
CA TRP A 201 15.13 -16.35 3.78
C TRP A 201 13.75 -15.81 4.15
N ILE A 202 12.94 -15.39 3.17
CA ILE A 202 11.57 -14.93 3.39
C ILE A 202 10.73 -16.09 3.95
N ARG A 203 10.79 -17.25 3.30
CA ARG A 203 10.09 -18.45 3.75
C ARG A 203 10.52 -18.87 5.15
N GLU A 204 11.81 -18.88 5.41
CA GLU A 204 12.37 -19.21 6.74
C GLU A 204 11.84 -18.27 7.81
N ALA A 205 11.84 -16.95 7.56
CA ALA A 205 11.36 -15.94 8.49
C ALA A 205 9.87 -16.07 8.77
N LEU A 206 9.04 -16.26 7.73
CA LEU A 206 7.59 -16.45 7.87
C LEU A 206 7.25 -17.75 8.60
N THR A 207 7.96 -18.85 8.26
CA THR A 207 7.78 -20.14 8.93
C THR A 207 8.17 -20.08 10.42
N TYR A 208 9.29 -19.42 10.72
CA TYR A 208 9.73 -19.20 12.09
C TYR A 208 8.70 -18.39 12.89
N GLN A 209 8.24 -17.28 12.31
CA GLN A 209 7.22 -16.45 12.95
C GLN A 209 5.91 -17.24 13.18
N LEU A 210 5.45 -17.97 12.16
CA LEU A 210 4.22 -18.76 12.31
C LEU A 210 4.32 -19.78 13.43
N LYS A 211 5.45 -20.49 13.55
CA LYS A 211 5.70 -21.43 14.66
C LYS A 211 5.80 -20.76 16.03
N ALA A 212 6.27 -19.54 16.11
CA ALA A 212 6.38 -18.78 17.35
C ALA A 212 5.03 -18.25 17.89
N LEU A 213 3.96 -18.36 17.10
CA LEU A 213 2.61 -17.93 17.49
C LEU A 213 1.80 -19.02 18.22
N TRP A 214 2.36 -20.22 18.37
CA TRP A 214 1.80 -21.33 19.16
C TRP A 214 2.33 -21.26 20.59
#